data_e387a2813ce2e30932dda73e9c116c89
#
_entry.id   e387a2813ce2e30932dda73e9c116c89
#
_cell.length_a   1.000
_cell.length_b   1.000
_cell.length_c   1.000
_cell.angle_alpha   90.00
_cell.angle_beta   90.00
_cell.angle_gamma   90.00
#
_symmetry.space_group_name_H-M   'P 1'
#
loop_
_entity.id
_entity.type
_entity.pdbx_description
1 polymer ?
#
loop_
_entity_poly.entity_id
_entity_poly.type
_entity_poly.pdbx_seq_one_letter_code
_entity_poly.pdbx_strand_id
1 'polypeptide(L)'
;MAQRTKSRNPLFGGRWFEDEIIILSLRWYFRYKLSYRDLVEMMAERGLLIAHTTILRWAVQYAEAFQKRWRQYERPVGGSWRCDETYIKVRGQWVYLYRAVDGQGNTVEFLLSRTRGVAAAKAFFRKALSHHGEPHSITLDGHEPSHSALRRMGMNGEFNFRGENPVKIRSCQYLNNIVEQDHRRVKFRLHPMLGFKRFYNARRVIAGIELVQKIHKEQFEIPVSFGANAATVWRRVLAA
;
A
#
# COMPACT_ATOMS: atom_id res chain seq x y z
N MET A 1 -27.48 -9.39 27.34
CA MET A 1 -28.14 -8.74 26.16
C MET A 1 -27.31 -7.51 25.79
N ALA A 2 -26.52 -7.58 24.73
CA ALA A 2 -25.71 -6.45 24.29
C ALA A 2 -26.58 -5.44 23.55
N GLN A 3 -26.61 -4.20 24.02
CA GLN A 3 -27.34 -3.09 23.41
C GLN A 3 -26.83 -2.84 21.97
N ARG A 4 -27.71 -3.12 21.05
CA ARG A 4 -27.54 -2.86 19.61
C ARG A 4 -27.96 -1.42 19.32
N THR A 5 -27.08 -0.45 19.61
CA THR A 5 -27.32 0.96 19.28
C THR A 5 -26.02 1.71 19.00
N LYS A 6 -25.46 1.49 17.83
CA LYS A 6 -24.66 2.49 17.10
C LYS A 6 -24.84 2.24 15.62
N SER A 7 -25.14 3.27 14.86
CA SER A 7 -25.19 3.22 13.40
C SER A 7 -23.90 2.57 12.90
N ARG A 8 -24.04 1.35 12.39
CA ARG A 8 -22.91 0.55 11.89
C ARG A 8 -22.37 1.20 10.65
N ASN A 9 -21.05 1.27 10.52
CA ASN A 9 -20.43 1.75 9.30
C ASN A 9 -20.89 0.88 8.11
N PRO A 10 -21.45 1.47 7.04
CA PRO A 10 -21.95 0.72 5.87
C PRO A 10 -20.90 -0.23 5.28
N LEU A 11 -19.60 0.09 5.42
CA LEU A 11 -18.48 -0.75 4.98
C LEU A 11 -18.51 -2.16 5.59
N PHE A 12 -19.00 -2.29 6.84
CA PHE A 12 -19.05 -3.55 7.59
C PHE A 12 -20.49 -4.10 7.72
N GLY A 13 -21.42 -3.59 6.94
CA GLY A 13 -22.81 -4.04 6.93
C GLY A 13 -22.93 -5.57 6.80
N GLY A 14 -23.84 -6.19 7.55
CA GLY A 14 -24.10 -7.63 7.52
C GLY A 14 -23.01 -8.51 8.16
N ARG A 15 -22.04 -7.93 8.88
CA ARG A 15 -21.02 -8.70 9.61
C ARG A 15 -21.48 -9.04 11.02
N TRP A 16 -21.05 -10.22 11.49
CA TRP A 16 -21.36 -10.69 12.84
C TRP A 16 -20.54 -9.93 13.93
N PHE A 17 -19.27 -9.65 13.62
CA PHE A 17 -18.35 -8.98 14.53
C PHE A 17 -18.48 -7.46 14.47
N GLU A 18 -18.26 -6.80 15.59
CA GLU A 18 -18.22 -5.33 15.67
C GLU A 18 -17.15 -4.73 14.77
N ASP A 19 -17.43 -3.54 14.22
CA ASP A 19 -16.52 -2.81 13.33
C ASP A 19 -15.13 -2.62 13.95
N GLU A 20 -15.08 -2.34 15.24
CA GLU A 20 -13.85 -2.13 16.00
C GLU A 20 -12.97 -3.39 16.03
N ILE A 21 -13.57 -4.58 16.12
CA ILE A 21 -12.83 -5.86 16.11
C ILE A 21 -12.23 -6.12 14.73
N ILE A 22 -12.98 -5.84 13.66
CA ILE A 22 -12.50 -5.98 12.28
C ILE A 22 -11.33 -5.02 12.03
N ILE A 23 -11.51 -3.74 12.39
CA ILE A 23 -10.49 -2.70 12.22
C ILE A 23 -9.23 -3.04 13.03
N LEU A 24 -9.37 -3.43 14.29
CA LEU A 24 -8.26 -3.77 15.17
C LEU A 24 -7.45 -4.94 14.63
N SER A 25 -8.13 -6.04 14.26
CA SER A 25 -7.49 -7.23 13.70
C SER A 25 -6.69 -6.91 12.44
N LEU A 26 -7.26 -6.10 11.54
CA LEU A 26 -6.61 -5.72 10.29
C LEU A 26 -5.45 -4.74 10.50
N ARG A 27 -5.59 -3.78 11.40
CA ARG A 27 -4.48 -2.90 11.78
C ARG A 27 -3.30 -3.69 12.31
N TRP A 28 -3.53 -4.63 13.21
CA TRP A 28 -2.48 -5.48 13.75
C TRP A 28 -1.88 -6.36 12.66
N TYR A 29 -2.71 -6.98 11.84
CA TYR A 29 -2.25 -7.82 10.74
C TYR A 29 -1.35 -7.07 9.75
N PHE A 30 -1.73 -5.88 9.33
CA PHE A 30 -0.94 -5.10 8.37
C PHE A 30 0.29 -4.45 8.99
N ARG A 31 0.28 -4.17 10.29
CA ARG A 31 1.37 -3.48 11.00
C ARG A 31 2.44 -4.42 11.50
N TYR A 32 2.04 -5.47 12.22
CA TYR A 32 2.96 -6.32 12.96
C TYR A 32 3.24 -7.63 12.24
N LYS A 33 4.33 -8.33 12.61
CA LYS A 33 4.69 -9.65 12.07
C LYS A 33 3.79 -10.78 12.59
N LEU A 34 2.49 -10.55 12.64
CA LEU A 34 1.52 -11.53 13.11
C LEU A 34 0.98 -12.37 11.96
N SER A 35 0.88 -13.65 12.16
CA SER A 35 0.10 -14.54 11.30
C SER A 35 -1.39 -14.40 11.61
N TYR A 36 -2.25 -14.97 10.77
CA TYR A 36 -3.68 -15.04 11.09
C TYR A 36 -3.96 -15.91 12.32
N ARG A 37 -3.10 -16.89 12.62
CA ARG A 37 -3.24 -17.76 13.79
C ARG A 37 -2.87 -17.03 15.08
N ASP A 38 -1.80 -16.25 15.08
CA ASP A 38 -1.44 -15.40 16.20
C ASP A 38 -2.59 -14.44 16.55
N LEU A 39 -3.24 -13.86 15.53
CA LEU A 39 -4.41 -13.01 15.77
C LEU A 39 -5.62 -13.76 16.32
N VAL A 40 -5.82 -15.02 15.93
CA VAL A 40 -6.87 -15.87 16.55
C VAL A 40 -6.61 -16.06 18.03
N GLU A 41 -5.38 -16.39 18.41
CA GLU A 41 -4.96 -16.55 19.80
C GLU A 41 -5.14 -15.26 20.59
N MET A 42 -4.62 -14.14 20.11
CA MET A 42 -4.77 -12.83 20.73
C MET A 42 -6.23 -12.40 20.90
N MET A 43 -7.12 -12.78 19.98
CA MET A 43 -8.56 -12.48 20.11
C MET A 43 -9.25 -13.43 21.09
N ALA A 44 -8.84 -14.70 21.14
CA ALA A 44 -9.37 -15.66 22.10
C ALA A 44 -9.08 -15.25 23.55
N GLU A 45 -7.89 -14.71 23.84
CA GLU A 45 -7.56 -14.13 25.15
C GLU A 45 -8.51 -13.00 25.60
N ARG A 46 -9.22 -12.39 24.65
CA ARG A 46 -10.22 -11.32 24.86
C ARG A 46 -11.65 -11.84 24.79
N GLY A 47 -11.82 -13.16 24.83
CA GLY A 47 -13.13 -13.81 24.74
C GLY A 47 -13.76 -13.76 23.32
N LEU A 48 -12.97 -13.48 22.28
CA LEU A 48 -13.44 -13.37 20.89
C LEU A 48 -13.00 -14.58 20.06
N LEU A 49 -13.91 -15.47 19.78
CA LEU A 49 -13.66 -16.67 18.97
C LEU A 49 -13.79 -16.33 17.48
N ILE A 50 -12.67 -16.13 16.79
CA ILE A 50 -12.60 -15.75 15.38
C ILE A 50 -11.79 -16.78 14.60
N ALA A 51 -12.33 -17.36 13.53
CA ALA A 51 -11.57 -18.25 12.68
C ALA A 51 -10.51 -17.49 11.86
N HIS A 52 -9.32 -18.07 11.68
CA HIS A 52 -8.25 -17.48 10.88
C HIS A 52 -8.67 -17.17 9.43
N THR A 53 -9.57 -17.99 8.86
CA THR A 53 -10.14 -17.75 7.52
C THR A 53 -11.03 -16.50 7.48
N THR A 54 -11.66 -16.14 8.60
CA THR A 54 -12.46 -14.91 8.71
C THR A 54 -11.56 -13.70 8.66
N ILE A 55 -10.43 -13.69 9.40
CA ILE A 55 -9.45 -12.60 9.35
C ILE A 55 -8.83 -12.48 7.95
N LEU A 56 -8.50 -13.60 7.29
CA LEU A 56 -8.05 -13.62 5.90
C LEU A 56 -9.07 -12.97 4.95
N ARG A 57 -10.36 -13.34 5.08
CA ARG A 57 -11.43 -12.74 4.25
C ARG A 57 -11.51 -11.24 4.48
N TRP A 58 -11.45 -10.79 5.73
CA TRP A 58 -11.45 -9.36 6.04
C TRP A 58 -10.24 -8.64 5.44
N ALA A 59 -9.03 -9.20 5.57
CA ALA A 59 -7.82 -8.60 5.00
C ALA A 59 -7.93 -8.44 3.48
N VAL A 60 -8.46 -9.45 2.79
CA VAL A 60 -8.66 -9.40 1.34
C VAL A 60 -9.80 -8.46 0.95
N GLN A 61 -10.87 -8.41 1.71
CA GLN A 61 -12.06 -7.63 1.38
C GLN A 61 -11.86 -6.13 1.65
N TYR A 62 -11.25 -5.77 2.79
CA TYR A 62 -11.26 -4.39 3.26
C TYR A 62 -10.00 -3.59 2.95
N ALA A 63 -8.87 -4.23 2.61
CA ALA A 63 -7.61 -3.53 2.40
C ALA A 63 -7.70 -2.39 1.37
N GLU A 64 -8.29 -2.64 0.19
CA GLU A 64 -8.45 -1.63 -0.86
C GLU A 64 -9.47 -0.54 -0.45
N ALA A 65 -10.54 -0.93 0.25
CA ALA A 65 -11.54 0.02 0.76
C ALA A 65 -10.92 0.94 1.82
N PHE A 66 -10.08 0.40 2.70
CA PHE A 66 -9.32 1.18 3.68
C PHE A 66 -8.41 2.17 2.96
N GLN A 67 -7.63 1.72 1.99
CA GLN A 67 -6.74 2.58 1.21
C GLN A 67 -7.51 3.71 0.52
N LYS A 68 -8.67 3.40 -0.09
CA LYS A 68 -9.51 4.40 -0.75
C LYS A 68 -10.02 5.47 0.22
N ARG A 69 -10.44 5.07 1.44
CA ARG A 69 -10.94 6.01 2.46
C ARG A 69 -9.82 6.88 3.03
N TRP A 70 -8.62 6.34 3.22
CA TRP A 70 -7.47 7.08 3.70
C TRP A 70 -6.93 8.07 2.68
N ARG A 71 -7.04 7.77 1.37
CA ARG A 71 -6.50 8.60 0.29
C ARG A 71 -6.97 10.06 0.30
N GLN A 72 -8.20 10.33 0.73
CA GLN A 72 -8.72 11.71 0.82
C GLN A 72 -7.97 12.61 1.81
N TYR A 73 -7.19 12.03 2.69
CA TYR A 73 -6.35 12.72 3.68
C TYR A 73 -4.86 12.67 3.32
N GLU A 74 -4.51 12.15 2.16
CA GLU A 74 -3.11 11.96 1.77
C GLU A 74 -2.44 13.30 1.47
N ARG A 75 -1.27 13.53 2.10
CA ARG A 75 -0.45 14.71 1.83
C ARG A 75 0.21 14.58 0.47
N PRO A 76 0.45 15.71 -0.25
CA PRO A 76 1.23 15.71 -1.47
C PRO A 76 2.62 15.09 -1.21
N VAL A 77 3.10 14.31 -2.18
CA VAL A 77 4.46 13.75 -2.15
C VAL A 77 5.45 14.70 -2.80
N GLY A 78 6.73 14.59 -2.46
CA GLY A 78 7.79 15.37 -3.08
C GLY A 78 7.96 15.07 -4.57
N GLY A 79 8.36 16.06 -5.35
CA GLY A 79 8.49 15.95 -6.82
C GLY A 79 9.73 15.21 -7.33
N SER A 80 10.58 14.65 -6.46
CA SER A 80 11.75 13.86 -6.88
C SER A 80 11.53 12.39 -6.52
N TRP A 81 11.17 11.56 -7.50
CA TRP A 81 10.82 10.16 -7.27
C TRP A 81 12.01 9.23 -7.51
N ARG A 82 12.13 8.22 -6.66
CA ARG A 82 13.06 7.10 -6.81
C ARG A 82 12.25 5.83 -6.95
N CYS A 83 12.44 5.15 -8.06
CA CYS A 83 11.64 3.98 -8.43
C CYS A 83 12.53 2.76 -8.56
N ASP A 84 12.06 1.66 -8.01
CA ASP A 84 12.72 0.37 -8.08
C ASP A 84 11.69 -0.76 -8.02
N GLU A 85 12.10 -1.97 -8.42
CA GLU A 85 11.27 -3.14 -8.27
C GLU A 85 11.92 -4.21 -7.39
N THR A 86 11.08 -4.93 -6.68
CA THR A 86 11.48 -6.07 -5.85
C THR A 86 10.59 -7.28 -6.11
N TYR A 87 10.98 -8.44 -5.57
CA TYR A 87 10.31 -9.72 -5.83
C TYR A 87 9.52 -10.18 -4.63
N ILE A 88 8.35 -10.77 -4.90
CA ILE A 88 7.49 -11.43 -3.91
C ILE A 88 7.10 -12.81 -4.45
N LYS A 89 7.07 -13.82 -3.58
CA LYS A 89 6.66 -15.17 -3.96
C LYS A 89 5.15 -15.33 -3.86
N VAL A 90 4.51 -15.72 -4.96
CA VAL A 90 3.09 -16.05 -5.02
C VAL A 90 2.92 -17.40 -5.68
N ARG A 91 2.40 -18.37 -4.95
CA ARG A 91 2.22 -19.76 -5.42
C ARG A 91 3.52 -20.38 -5.96
N GLY A 92 4.62 -20.10 -5.26
CA GLY A 92 5.95 -20.56 -5.67
C GLY A 92 6.60 -19.76 -6.81
N GLN A 93 5.88 -18.92 -7.51
CA GLN A 93 6.38 -18.09 -8.62
C GLN A 93 6.75 -16.70 -8.16
N TRP A 94 7.78 -16.12 -8.77
CA TRP A 94 8.17 -14.74 -8.55
C TRP A 94 7.22 -13.78 -9.26
N VAL A 95 6.71 -12.80 -8.51
CA VAL A 95 5.99 -11.64 -9.00
C VAL A 95 6.71 -10.37 -8.59
N TYR A 96 6.46 -9.27 -9.26
CA TYR A 96 7.23 -8.03 -9.17
C TYR A 96 6.41 -6.95 -8.47
N LEU A 97 7.00 -6.35 -7.46
CA LEU A 97 6.45 -5.18 -6.77
C LEU A 97 7.25 -3.95 -7.19
N TYR A 98 6.66 -3.15 -8.07
CA TYR A 98 7.15 -1.83 -8.42
C TYR A 98 6.81 -0.86 -7.31
N ARG A 99 7.74 0.01 -6.96
CA ARG A 99 7.54 1.03 -5.93
C ARG A 99 8.25 2.31 -6.29
N ALA A 100 7.65 3.44 -5.88
CA ALA A 100 8.27 4.74 -5.91
C ALA A 100 8.21 5.37 -4.52
N VAL A 101 9.30 6.03 -4.13
CA VAL A 101 9.37 6.89 -2.95
C VAL A 101 9.89 8.27 -3.35
N ASP A 102 9.53 9.30 -2.62
CA ASP A 102 10.08 10.63 -2.82
C ASP A 102 11.47 10.81 -2.17
N GLY A 103 12.03 12.01 -2.28
CA GLY A 103 13.33 12.34 -1.71
C GLY A 103 13.41 12.23 -0.19
N GLN A 104 12.26 12.26 0.50
CA GLN A 104 12.15 12.13 1.96
C GLN A 104 11.86 10.68 2.39
N GLY A 105 11.67 9.77 1.42
CA GLY A 105 11.31 8.37 1.68
C GLY A 105 9.81 8.14 1.85
N ASN A 106 8.96 9.12 1.55
CA ASN A 106 7.51 8.94 1.53
C ASN A 106 7.13 8.02 0.36
N THR A 107 6.20 7.12 0.59
CA THR A 107 5.70 6.24 -0.47
C THR A 107 4.87 7.04 -1.47
N VAL A 108 5.33 7.13 -2.70
CA VAL A 108 4.58 7.71 -3.81
C VAL A 108 3.52 6.71 -4.27
N GLU A 109 3.96 5.59 -4.86
CA GLU A 109 3.04 4.59 -5.39
C GLU A 109 3.67 3.19 -5.40
N PHE A 110 2.83 2.18 -5.52
CA PHE A 110 3.24 0.79 -5.69
C PHE A 110 2.30 0.04 -6.66
N LEU A 111 2.84 -0.98 -7.32
CA LEU A 111 2.08 -1.88 -8.20
C LEU A 111 2.64 -3.29 -8.13
N LEU A 112 1.80 -4.27 -7.82
CA LEU A 112 2.16 -5.68 -7.94
C LEU A 112 1.84 -6.15 -9.37
N SER A 113 2.83 -6.72 -10.06
CA SER A 113 2.70 -7.25 -11.42
C SER A 113 3.16 -8.70 -11.50
N ARG A 114 2.54 -9.47 -12.40
CA ARG A 114 2.98 -10.85 -12.72
C ARG A 114 4.22 -10.87 -13.61
N THR A 115 4.45 -9.80 -14.36
CA THR A 115 5.53 -9.67 -15.33
C THR A 115 6.46 -8.53 -14.99
N ARG A 116 7.72 -8.65 -15.42
CA ARG A 116 8.76 -7.63 -15.31
C ARG A 116 9.08 -7.09 -16.70
N GLY A 117 8.29 -6.20 -17.21
CA GLY A 117 8.49 -5.70 -18.57
C GLY A 117 7.93 -4.31 -18.77
N VAL A 118 8.13 -3.77 -19.98
CA VAL A 118 7.72 -2.41 -20.36
C VAL A 118 6.25 -2.14 -20.06
N ALA A 119 5.37 -3.11 -20.34
CA ALA A 119 3.93 -2.95 -20.11
C ALA A 119 3.60 -2.79 -18.60
N ALA A 120 4.24 -3.57 -17.73
CA ALA A 120 4.07 -3.47 -16.29
C ALA A 120 4.62 -2.15 -15.74
N ALA A 121 5.81 -1.74 -16.22
CA ALA A 121 6.40 -0.45 -15.85
C ALA A 121 5.53 0.72 -16.30
N LYS A 122 4.98 0.70 -17.54
CA LYS A 122 4.01 1.70 -17.98
C LYS A 122 2.78 1.77 -17.09
N ALA A 123 2.19 0.62 -16.74
CA ALA A 123 1.03 0.57 -15.85
C ALA A 123 1.35 1.18 -14.47
N PHE A 124 2.55 0.93 -13.95
CA PHE A 124 3.02 1.52 -12.69
C PHE A 124 3.18 3.05 -12.79
N PHE A 125 3.89 3.55 -13.81
CA PHE A 125 4.09 4.99 -13.97
C PHE A 125 2.78 5.74 -14.26
N ARG A 126 1.89 5.20 -15.09
CA ARG A 126 0.56 5.77 -15.30
C ARG A 126 -0.21 5.89 -13.99
N LYS A 127 -0.17 4.87 -13.16
CA LYS A 127 -0.80 4.88 -11.84
C LYS A 127 -0.20 5.98 -10.95
N ALA A 128 1.13 6.11 -10.91
CA ALA A 128 1.81 7.12 -10.11
C ALA A 128 1.47 8.54 -10.59
N LEU A 129 1.59 8.79 -11.91
CA LEU A 129 1.27 10.09 -12.51
C LEU A 129 -0.20 10.48 -12.33
N SER A 130 -1.13 9.54 -12.48
CA SER A 130 -2.57 9.81 -12.32
C SER A 130 -2.96 10.17 -10.89
N HIS A 131 -2.22 9.70 -9.89
CA HIS A 131 -2.51 9.97 -8.49
C HIS A 131 -1.79 11.20 -7.93
N HIS A 132 -0.59 11.48 -8.40
CA HIS A 132 0.30 12.48 -7.78
C HIS A 132 0.75 13.59 -8.74
N GLY A 133 0.30 13.53 -10.01
CA GLY A 133 0.76 14.46 -11.03
C GLY A 133 2.19 14.16 -11.51
N GLU A 134 2.77 15.11 -12.23
CA GLU A 134 4.11 14.98 -12.80
C GLU A 134 5.18 15.40 -11.79
N PRO A 135 6.22 14.56 -11.56
CA PRO A 135 7.34 14.93 -10.74
C PRO A 135 8.36 15.79 -11.51
N HIS A 136 9.24 16.47 -10.78
CA HIS A 136 10.40 17.15 -11.40
C HIS A 136 11.43 16.15 -11.93
N SER A 137 11.57 15.00 -11.26
CA SER A 137 12.52 13.97 -11.67
C SER A 137 12.09 12.56 -11.25
N ILE A 138 12.46 11.58 -12.08
CA ILE A 138 12.33 10.15 -11.81
C ILE A 138 13.72 9.53 -11.88
N THR A 139 14.18 8.96 -10.77
CA THR A 139 15.44 8.22 -10.70
C THR A 139 15.14 6.73 -10.75
N LEU A 140 15.80 6.01 -11.62
CA LEU A 140 15.71 4.56 -11.82
C LEU A 140 17.06 3.91 -11.52
N ASP A 141 17.05 2.62 -11.23
CA ASP A 141 18.21 1.77 -11.39
C ASP A 141 18.52 1.54 -12.89
N GLY A 142 19.50 0.71 -13.20
CA GLY A 142 19.88 0.35 -14.57
C GLY A 142 18.89 -0.56 -15.31
N HIS A 143 17.67 -0.78 -14.80
CA HIS A 143 16.69 -1.71 -15.40
C HIS A 143 16.05 -1.14 -16.66
N GLU A 144 16.50 -1.62 -17.84
CA GLU A 144 16.08 -1.11 -19.15
C GLU A 144 14.56 -1.08 -19.41
N PRO A 145 13.74 -2.06 -19.01
CA PRO A 145 12.28 -1.98 -19.19
C PRO A 145 11.63 -0.75 -18.57
N SER A 146 12.09 -0.29 -17.39
CA SER A 146 11.57 0.91 -16.74
C SER A 146 11.97 2.18 -17.50
N HIS A 147 13.22 2.27 -17.98
CA HIS A 147 13.68 3.36 -18.85
C HIS A 147 12.94 3.39 -20.19
N SER A 148 12.79 2.22 -20.82
CA SER A 148 12.03 2.09 -22.09
C SER A 148 10.57 2.48 -21.91
N ALA A 149 9.95 2.13 -20.78
CA ALA A 149 8.58 2.51 -20.47
C ALA A 149 8.41 4.03 -20.42
N LEU A 150 9.23 4.72 -19.62
CA LEU A 150 9.18 6.20 -19.52
C LEU A 150 9.48 6.88 -20.84
N ARG A 151 10.51 6.43 -21.58
CA ARG A 151 10.82 6.98 -22.91
C ARG A 151 9.63 6.90 -23.86
N ARG A 152 8.97 5.73 -23.94
CA ARG A 152 7.79 5.52 -24.79
C ARG A 152 6.58 6.33 -24.32
N MET A 153 6.38 6.47 -23.01
CA MET A 153 5.30 7.30 -22.45
C MET A 153 5.52 8.78 -22.77
N GLY A 154 6.76 9.27 -22.58
CA GLY A 154 7.12 10.64 -22.94
C GLY A 154 6.96 10.94 -24.43
N MET A 155 7.36 10.02 -25.30
CA MET A 155 7.15 10.15 -26.75
C MET A 155 5.66 10.17 -27.15
N ASN A 156 4.81 9.49 -26.38
CA ASN A 156 3.36 9.46 -26.58
C ASN A 156 2.65 10.67 -25.93
N GLY A 157 3.38 11.61 -25.30
CA GLY A 157 2.78 12.76 -24.64
C GLY A 157 2.04 12.44 -23.31
N GLU A 158 2.35 11.31 -22.67
CA GLU A 158 1.70 10.89 -21.42
C GLU A 158 2.19 11.71 -20.21
N PHE A 159 3.28 12.47 -20.35
CA PHE A 159 3.79 13.47 -19.41
C PHE A 159 4.77 14.42 -20.12
N ASN A 160 5.12 15.54 -19.47
CA ASN A 160 6.03 16.53 -20.06
C ASN A 160 7.46 15.99 -20.16
N PHE A 161 7.82 15.51 -21.34
CA PHE A 161 9.12 14.89 -21.64
C PHE A 161 10.09 15.82 -22.39
N ARG A 162 9.58 16.85 -23.12
CA ARG A 162 10.37 17.71 -24.01
C ARG A 162 9.97 19.20 -23.98
N GLY A 163 8.95 19.58 -23.20
CA GLY A 163 8.47 20.95 -23.11
C GLY A 163 9.33 21.82 -22.16
N GLU A 164 8.80 22.95 -21.76
CA GLU A 164 9.39 23.75 -20.69
C GLU A 164 9.37 22.98 -19.37
N ASN A 165 10.50 22.92 -18.65
CA ASN A 165 10.67 22.17 -17.40
C ASN A 165 10.29 20.67 -17.53
N PRO A 166 10.92 19.90 -18.42
CA PRO A 166 10.58 18.51 -18.61
C PRO A 166 10.93 17.65 -17.40
N VAL A 167 10.21 16.55 -17.21
CA VAL A 167 10.51 15.55 -16.17
C VAL A 167 11.90 14.95 -16.44
N LYS A 168 12.82 15.12 -15.50
CA LYS A 168 14.20 14.63 -15.62
C LYS A 168 14.27 13.14 -15.29
N ILE A 169 14.56 12.29 -16.28
CA ILE A 169 14.79 10.86 -16.07
C ILE A 169 16.28 10.64 -15.79
N ARG A 170 16.61 10.08 -14.63
CA ARG A 170 17.97 9.81 -14.19
C ARG A 170 18.20 8.31 -14.03
N SER A 171 19.39 7.83 -14.43
CA SER A 171 19.87 6.49 -14.10
C SER A 171 20.96 6.64 -13.03
N CYS A 172 20.70 6.16 -11.82
CA CYS A 172 21.67 6.23 -10.73
C CYS A 172 21.41 5.14 -9.69
N GLN A 173 22.29 4.15 -9.66
CA GLN A 173 22.19 3.03 -8.74
C GLN A 173 22.34 3.45 -7.27
N TYR A 174 23.20 4.41 -6.96
CA TYR A 174 23.48 4.86 -5.58
C TYR A 174 22.34 5.67 -4.96
N LEU A 175 21.49 6.32 -5.76
CA LEU A 175 20.36 7.10 -5.25
C LEU A 175 19.15 6.23 -4.88
N ASN A 176 19.19 4.93 -5.15
CA ASN A 176 18.11 3.99 -4.87
C ASN A 176 18.14 3.40 -3.45
N ASN A 177 19.15 3.70 -2.64
CA ASN A 177 19.26 3.23 -1.25
C ASN A 177 17.99 3.51 -0.42
N ILE A 178 17.32 4.64 -0.65
CA ILE A 178 16.09 5.01 0.08
C ILE A 178 14.93 4.06 -0.28
N VAL A 179 14.73 3.77 -1.56
CA VAL A 179 13.67 2.85 -2.00
C VAL A 179 14.01 1.40 -1.61
N GLU A 180 15.29 1.01 -1.63
CA GLU A 180 15.72 -0.31 -1.16
C GLU A 180 15.46 -0.50 0.34
N GLN A 181 15.75 0.50 1.18
CA GLN A 181 15.42 0.46 2.60
C GLN A 181 13.91 0.34 2.82
N ASP A 182 13.13 1.01 1.99
CA ASP A 182 11.67 0.96 2.05
C ASP A 182 11.13 -0.42 1.59
N HIS A 183 11.78 -1.06 0.62
CA HIS A 183 11.50 -2.47 0.26
C HIS A 183 11.72 -3.42 1.44
N ARG A 184 12.77 -3.21 2.24
CA ARG A 184 13.05 -4.04 3.43
C ARG A 184 11.91 -3.99 4.44
N ARG A 185 11.28 -2.83 4.65
CA ARG A 185 10.13 -2.68 5.57
C ARG A 185 8.93 -3.51 5.11
N VAL A 186 8.62 -3.50 3.82
CA VAL A 186 7.53 -4.31 3.26
C VAL A 186 7.87 -5.80 3.31
N LYS A 187 9.07 -6.18 2.88
CA LYS A 187 9.54 -7.58 2.94
C LYS A 187 9.56 -8.12 4.37
N PHE A 188 9.99 -7.32 5.34
CA PHE A 188 9.97 -7.67 6.74
C PHE A 188 8.58 -8.06 7.23
N ARG A 189 7.54 -7.38 6.75
CA ARG A 189 6.16 -7.73 7.07
C ARG A 189 5.66 -8.96 6.30
N LEU A 190 6.13 -9.18 5.08
CA LEU A 190 5.71 -10.31 4.23
C LEU A 190 6.38 -11.64 4.62
N HIS A 191 7.57 -11.59 5.21
CA HIS A 191 8.38 -12.76 5.54
C HIS A 191 7.62 -13.84 6.35
N PRO A 192 6.86 -13.51 7.45
CA PRO A 192 6.13 -14.51 8.22
C PRO A 192 4.88 -15.06 7.51
N MET A 193 4.49 -14.50 6.38
CA MET A 193 3.30 -14.94 5.64
C MET A 193 3.51 -16.21 4.79
N LEU A 194 4.74 -16.76 4.77
CA LEU A 194 5.12 -17.98 4.02
C LEU A 194 4.71 -17.96 2.53
N GLY A 195 4.58 -16.75 1.95
CA GLY A 195 4.12 -16.53 0.59
C GLY A 195 2.59 -16.52 0.44
N PHE A 196 2.15 -16.09 -0.71
CA PHE A 196 0.73 -16.01 -1.05
C PHE A 196 0.31 -17.16 -1.96
N LYS A 197 -0.89 -17.72 -1.70
CA LYS A 197 -1.48 -18.76 -2.57
C LYS A 197 -2.15 -18.19 -3.83
N ARG A 198 -2.54 -16.91 -3.84
CA ARG A 198 -3.23 -16.26 -4.96
C ARG A 198 -2.73 -14.85 -5.16
N PHE A 199 -2.48 -14.46 -6.41
CA PHE A 199 -2.06 -13.10 -6.79
C PHE A 199 -3.04 -12.03 -6.31
N TYR A 200 -4.33 -12.28 -6.45
CA TYR A 200 -5.38 -11.38 -5.98
C TYR A 200 -5.27 -11.08 -4.48
N ASN A 201 -5.04 -12.11 -3.65
CA ASN A 201 -4.88 -11.93 -2.20
C ASN A 201 -3.58 -11.16 -1.89
N ALA A 202 -2.49 -11.48 -2.61
CA ALA A 202 -1.21 -10.77 -2.46
C ALA A 202 -1.38 -9.28 -2.72
N ARG A 203 -2.00 -8.90 -3.84
CA ARG A 203 -2.25 -7.50 -4.19
C ARG A 203 -3.01 -6.75 -3.10
N ARG A 204 -4.06 -7.34 -2.56
CA ARG A 204 -4.88 -6.71 -1.52
C ARG A 204 -4.18 -6.60 -0.18
N VAL A 205 -3.54 -7.67 0.27
CA VAL A 205 -2.78 -7.64 1.53
C VAL A 205 -1.63 -6.64 1.46
N ILE A 206 -0.92 -6.57 0.33
CA ILE A 206 0.14 -5.57 0.12
C ILE A 206 -0.45 -4.16 0.17
N ALA A 207 -1.61 -3.91 -0.41
CA ALA A 207 -2.28 -2.61 -0.32
C ALA A 207 -2.55 -2.20 1.14
N GLY A 208 -2.98 -3.13 1.98
CA GLY A 208 -3.13 -2.88 3.43
C GLY A 208 -1.81 -2.61 4.14
N ILE A 209 -0.75 -3.33 3.80
CA ILE A 209 0.59 -3.11 4.36
C ILE A 209 1.12 -1.73 3.95
N GLU A 210 1.02 -1.36 2.67
CA GLU A 210 1.46 -0.05 2.17
C GLU A 210 0.67 1.10 2.81
N LEU A 211 -0.64 0.94 3.01
CA LEU A 211 -1.44 1.91 3.74
C LEU A 211 -0.88 2.14 5.15
N VAL A 212 -0.63 1.07 5.89
CA VAL A 212 -0.09 1.19 7.26
C VAL A 212 1.33 1.77 7.26
N GLN A 213 2.14 1.48 6.24
CA GLN A 213 3.46 2.12 6.09
C GLN A 213 3.31 3.63 5.84
N LYS A 214 2.39 4.07 4.96
CA LYS A 214 2.09 5.50 4.75
C LYS A 214 1.62 6.18 6.04
N ILE A 215 0.76 5.53 6.83
CA ILE A 215 0.32 6.06 8.13
C ILE A 215 1.50 6.21 9.09
N HIS A 216 2.40 5.25 9.11
CA HIS A 216 3.60 5.31 9.97
C HIS A 216 4.61 6.38 9.54
N LYS A 217 4.63 6.72 8.27
CA LYS A 217 5.43 7.82 7.70
C LYS A 217 4.73 9.18 7.82
N GLU A 218 3.60 9.25 8.51
CA GLU A 218 2.81 10.47 8.71
C GLU A 218 2.36 11.14 7.40
N GLN A 219 2.10 10.34 6.37
CA GLN A 219 1.72 10.83 5.04
C GLN A 219 0.25 11.26 4.92
N PHE A 220 -0.47 11.42 6.03
CA PHE A 220 -1.87 11.83 6.04
C PHE A 220 -2.09 13.03 6.93
N GLU A 221 -2.92 13.95 6.46
CA GLU A 221 -3.39 15.10 7.23
C GLU A 221 -4.76 14.79 7.81
N ILE A 222 -4.76 14.32 9.04
CA ILE A 222 -5.97 13.89 9.72
C ILE A 222 -6.55 15.06 10.51
N PRO A 223 -7.86 15.39 10.34
CA PRO A 223 -8.50 16.44 11.13
C PRO A 223 -8.33 16.22 12.63
N VAL A 224 -7.95 17.28 13.35
CA VAL A 224 -7.75 17.25 14.82
C VAL A 224 -9.01 16.74 15.52
N SER A 225 -10.21 17.05 14.97
CA SER A 225 -11.50 16.56 15.46
C SER A 225 -11.62 15.03 15.51
N PHE A 226 -10.74 14.28 14.78
CA PHE A 226 -10.74 12.82 14.82
C PHE A 226 -10.04 12.27 16.08
N GLY A 227 -9.35 13.13 16.84
CA GLY A 227 -8.66 12.77 18.08
C GLY A 227 -7.29 12.12 17.83
N ALA A 228 -6.54 11.91 18.92
CA ALA A 228 -5.19 11.36 18.87
C ALA A 228 -5.13 9.83 18.94
N ASN A 229 -6.19 9.17 19.41
CA ASN A 229 -6.19 7.71 19.55
C ASN A 229 -6.32 7.03 18.18
N ALA A 230 -5.35 6.18 17.86
CA ALA A 230 -5.30 5.51 16.57
C ALA A 230 -6.58 4.69 16.25
N ALA A 231 -7.21 4.03 17.23
CA ALA A 231 -8.45 3.28 17.00
C ALA A 231 -9.61 4.22 16.62
N THR A 232 -9.70 5.38 17.29
CA THR A 232 -10.72 6.40 17.00
C THR A 232 -10.49 7.02 15.62
N VAL A 233 -9.25 7.38 15.28
CA VAL A 233 -8.89 7.92 13.95
C VAL A 233 -9.30 6.94 12.85
N TRP A 234 -8.90 5.67 12.96
CA TRP A 234 -9.25 4.66 11.97
C TRP A 234 -10.77 4.53 11.79
N ARG A 235 -11.51 4.47 12.89
CA ARG A 235 -12.98 4.39 12.83
C ARG A 235 -13.59 5.59 12.12
N ARG A 236 -13.14 6.81 12.40
CA ARG A 236 -13.66 8.04 11.79
C ARG A 236 -13.31 8.16 10.32
N VAL A 237 -12.05 7.88 9.94
CA VAL A 237 -11.62 7.85 8.53
C VAL A 237 -12.42 6.82 7.72
N LEU A 238 -12.73 5.66 8.30
CA LEU A 238 -13.48 4.62 7.60
C LEU A 238 -15.00 4.90 7.58
N ALA A 239 -15.48 5.78 8.41
CA ALA A 239 -16.91 6.20 8.42
C ALA A 239 -17.17 7.39 7.48
N ALA A 240 -16.14 8.20 7.18
CA ALA A 240 -16.21 9.27 6.21
C ALA A 240 -16.19 8.72 4.79
#